data_76f83a1ba95093c51ad3ba175216be3a
#
_entry.id   76f83a1ba95093c51ad3ba175216be3a
#
_cell.length_a   1.000
_cell.length_b   1.000
_cell.length_c   1.000
_cell.angle_alpha   90.00
_cell.angle_beta   90.00
_cell.angle_gamma   90.00
#
_symmetry.space_group_name_H-M   'P 1'
#
loop_
_entity.id
_entity.type
_entity.pdbx_description
1 polymer ?
#
loop_
_entity_poly.entity_id
_entity_poly.type
_entity_poly.pdbx_seq_one_letter_code
_entity_poly.pdbx_strand_id
1 'polypeptide(L)'
;MSNNSLLIKNANIVDGTGTEAFIGDVLVEDGVIKNVGNIDGEFETVIDANGLILAPGFIDIHTHFDPQLCWDGYATPSIEHGVTTVVTGNCSLSLAPIRN
;
A
#
# COMPACT_ATOMS: atom_id res chain seq x y z
N MET A 1 22.88 -5.24 -11.36
CA MET A 1 22.06 -5.10 -10.15
C MET A 1 20.60 -5.17 -10.55
N SER A 2 19.88 -6.10 -10.00
CA SER A 2 18.43 -6.15 -10.18
C SER A 2 17.83 -4.98 -9.40
N ASN A 3 17.36 -3.98 -10.10
CA ASN A 3 16.52 -2.99 -9.51
C ASN A 3 15.12 -3.59 -9.42
N ASN A 4 14.62 -3.80 -8.22
CA ASN A 4 13.26 -4.24 -8.00
C ASN A 4 12.34 -3.11 -8.42
N SER A 5 12.04 -3.03 -9.71
CA SER A 5 11.24 -1.98 -10.31
C SER A 5 9.89 -2.51 -10.79
N LEU A 6 8.85 -1.80 -10.44
CA LEU A 6 7.47 -2.05 -10.86
C LEU A 6 6.92 -0.79 -11.52
N LEU A 7 6.50 -0.93 -12.76
CA LEU A 7 5.75 0.12 -13.45
C LEU A 7 4.27 -0.28 -13.53
N ILE A 8 3.40 0.56 -13.02
CA ILE A 8 1.94 0.44 -13.20
C ILE A 8 1.53 1.45 -14.24
N LYS A 9 1.04 0.98 -15.38
CA LYS A 9 0.66 1.81 -16.53
C LYS A 9 -0.84 2.01 -16.63
N ASN A 10 -1.24 3.14 -17.20
CA ASN A 10 -2.62 3.42 -17.58
C ASN A 10 -3.60 3.30 -16.41
N ALA A 11 -3.17 3.73 -15.24
CA ALA A 11 -4.01 3.73 -14.04
C ALA A 11 -4.83 5.01 -13.95
N ASN A 12 -6.04 4.90 -13.42
CA ASN A 12 -6.81 6.05 -12.97
C ASN A 12 -6.39 6.37 -11.53
N ILE A 13 -5.50 7.35 -11.38
CA ILE A 13 -4.79 7.61 -10.14
C ILE A 13 -5.61 8.51 -9.23
N VAL A 14 -5.85 8.03 -8.02
CA VAL A 14 -6.40 8.80 -6.89
C VAL A 14 -5.28 8.92 -5.87
N ASP A 15 -4.65 10.07 -5.77
CA ASP A 15 -3.42 10.25 -5.00
C ASP A 15 -3.63 10.62 -3.53
N GLY A 16 -4.87 10.79 -3.10
CA GLY A 16 -5.20 11.13 -1.70
C GLY A 16 -5.05 12.61 -1.35
N THR A 17 -4.71 13.48 -2.33
CA THR A 17 -4.54 14.92 -2.09
C THR A 17 -5.85 15.72 -2.13
N GLY A 18 -6.95 15.09 -2.54
CA GLY A 18 -8.24 15.76 -2.76
C GLY A 18 -8.42 16.31 -4.17
N THR A 19 -7.44 16.13 -5.04
CA THR A 19 -7.57 16.48 -6.46
C THR A 19 -8.38 15.42 -7.21
N GLU A 20 -8.89 15.80 -8.40
CA GLU A 20 -9.55 14.85 -9.28
C GLU A 20 -8.62 13.74 -9.71
N ALA A 21 -9.18 12.54 -9.91
CA ALA A 21 -8.44 11.41 -10.47
C ALA A 21 -7.92 11.73 -11.88
N PHE A 22 -6.75 11.22 -12.22
CA PHE A 22 -6.11 11.42 -13.51
C PHE A 22 -5.50 10.11 -14.03
N ILE A 23 -5.43 9.99 -15.35
CA ILE A 23 -4.79 8.83 -15.98
C ILE A 23 -3.28 9.04 -16.02
N GLY A 24 -2.54 8.05 -15.56
CA GLY A 24 -1.09 8.10 -15.55
C GLY A 24 -0.46 6.77 -15.18
N ASP A 25 0.86 6.81 -15.07
CA ASP A 25 1.70 5.68 -14.70
C ASP A 25 2.34 5.95 -13.34
N VAL A 26 2.66 4.90 -12.61
CA VAL A 26 3.38 4.98 -11.34
C VAL A 26 4.57 4.04 -11.38
N LEU A 27 5.75 4.58 -11.12
CA LEU A 27 6.98 3.81 -10.97
C LEU A 27 7.30 3.62 -9.50
N VAL A 28 7.48 2.36 -9.11
CA VAL A 28 7.94 1.97 -7.78
C VAL A 28 9.30 1.28 -7.92
N GLU A 29 10.28 1.73 -7.19
CA GLU A 29 11.60 1.10 -7.10
C GLU A 29 11.97 0.87 -5.64
N ASP A 30 12.36 -0.35 -5.33
CA ASP A 30 12.78 -0.75 -3.98
C ASP A 30 11.76 -0.35 -2.89
N GLY A 31 10.46 -0.50 -3.19
CA GLY A 31 9.37 -0.18 -2.28
C GLY A 31 9.03 1.31 -2.15
N VAL A 32 9.63 2.15 -2.98
CA VAL A 32 9.40 3.61 -2.95
C VAL A 32 8.82 4.09 -4.28
N ILE A 33 7.78 4.91 -4.22
CA ILE A 33 7.25 5.59 -5.40
C ILE A 33 8.28 6.62 -5.88
N LYS A 34 8.81 6.41 -7.07
CA LYS A 34 9.86 7.26 -7.67
C LYS A 34 9.32 8.30 -8.61
N ASN A 35 8.26 7.99 -9.34
CA ASN A 35 7.70 8.89 -10.33
C ASN A 35 6.21 8.60 -10.56
N VAL A 36 5.47 9.63 -10.86
CA VAL A 36 4.04 9.57 -11.22
C VAL A 36 3.82 10.45 -12.44
N GLY A 37 3.18 9.93 -13.46
CA GLY A 37 2.88 10.67 -14.68
C GLY A 37 3.03 9.81 -15.93
N ASN A 38 3.61 10.34 -16.98
CA ASN A 38 3.98 9.58 -18.17
C ASN A 38 5.39 9.04 -18.02
N ILE A 39 5.52 7.72 -18.04
CA ILE A 39 6.80 7.06 -17.77
C ILE A 39 7.13 6.14 -18.95
N ASP A 40 8.24 6.42 -19.60
CA ASP A 40 8.81 5.57 -20.63
C ASP A 40 10.00 4.80 -20.09
N GLY A 41 10.28 3.66 -20.71
CA GLY A 41 11.43 2.83 -20.39
C GLY A 41 11.07 1.36 -20.18
N GLU A 42 12.09 0.59 -19.85
CA GLU A 42 11.97 -0.82 -19.55
C GLU A 42 12.16 -1.04 -18.04
N PHE A 43 11.27 -1.84 -17.45
CA PHE A 43 11.26 -2.11 -16.03
C PHE A 43 11.11 -3.60 -15.79
N GLU A 44 11.55 -4.07 -14.64
CA GLU A 44 11.54 -5.49 -14.29
C GLU A 44 10.12 -6.07 -14.32
N THR A 45 9.17 -5.35 -13.78
CA THR A 45 7.77 -5.76 -13.78
C THR A 45 6.91 -4.61 -14.31
N VAL A 46 6.01 -4.92 -15.23
CA VAL A 46 5.05 -3.96 -15.78
C VAL A 46 3.65 -4.51 -15.61
N ILE A 47 2.78 -3.71 -15.00
CA ILE A 47 1.34 -4.01 -14.87
C ILE A 47 0.58 -2.96 -15.65
N ASP A 48 -0.26 -3.38 -16.58
CA ASP A 48 -1.22 -2.50 -17.23
C ASP A 48 -2.51 -2.48 -16.42
N ALA A 49 -2.78 -1.36 -15.77
CA ALA A 49 -4.00 -1.19 -14.97
C ALA A 49 -5.25 -1.04 -15.82
N ASN A 50 -5.09 -0.72 -17.13
CA ASN A 50 -6.20 -0.63 -18.07
C ASN A 50 -7.37 0.22 -17.56
N GLY A 51 -7.07 1.37 -16.98
CA GLY A 51 -8.06 2.30 -16.44
C GLY A 51 -8.59 1.96 -15.04
N LEU A 52 -8.13 0.88 -14.42
CA LEU A 52 -8.47 0.58 -13.03
C LEU A 52 -7.95 1.66 -12.10
N ILE A 53 -8.65 1.84 -11.00
CA ILE A 53 -8.27 2.83 -9.98
C ILE A 53 -7.02 2.36 -9.25
N LEU A 54 -6.04 3.25 -9.16
CA LEU A 54 -4.86 3.10 -8.32
C LEU A 54 -4.91 4.16 -7.21
N ALA A 55 -4.96 3.71 -5.99
CA ALA A 55 -5.04 4.58 -4.81
C ALA A 55 -4.09 4.08 -3.72
N PRO A 56 -3.73 4.95 -2.75
CA PRO A 56 -3.06 4.49 -1.53
C PRO A 56 -3.87 3.42 -0.82
N GLY A 57 -3.19 2.48 -0.16
CA GLY A 57 -3.85 1.50 0.68
C GLY A 57 -4.58 2.14 1.85
N PHE A 58 -5.63 1.48 2.33
CA PHE A 58 -6.40 1.97 3.46
C PHE A 58 -5.60 1.90 4.77
N ILE A 59 -5.85 2.86 5.66
CA ILE A 59 -5.33 2.88 7.02
C ILE A 59 -6.48 2.55 7.95
N ASP A 60 -6.42 1.41 8.63
CA ASP A 60 -7.42 1.01 9.62
C ASP A 60 -6.98 1.46 11.01
N ILE A 61 -7.72 2.38 11.58
CA ILE A 61 -7.39 3.00 12.87
C ILE A 61 -8.03 2.29 14.07
N HIS A 62 -8.82 1.25 13.85
CA HIS A 62 -9.49 0.51 14.92
C HIS A 62 -9.46 -0.99 14.63
N THR A 63 -8.44 -1.65 15.16
CA THR A 63 -8.20 -3.07 14.95
C THR A 63 -8.02 -3.81 16.27
N HIS A 64 -8.15 -5.14 16.19
CA HIS A 64 -7.84 -6.08 17.28
C HIS A 64 -6.61 -6.92 16.96
N PHE A 65 -5.68 -6.37 16.17
CA PHE A 65 -4.49 -7.10 15.73
C PHE A 65 -3.41 -7.26 16.80
N ASP A 66 -3.48 -6.51 17.91
CA ASP A 66 -2.47 -6.56 18.95
C ASP A 66 -2.09 -8.01 19.36
N PRO A 67 -3.04 -8.88 19.74
CA PRO A 67 -2.69 -10.28 19.96
C PRO A 67 -2.57 -11.09 18.66
N GLN A 68 -3.34 -10.77 17.62
CA GLN A 68 -3.37 -11.56 16.40
C GLN A 68 -2.02 -11.59 15.69
N LEU A 69 -1.25 -10.51 15.72
CA LEU A 69 0.08 -10.45 15.10
C LEU A 69 1.07 -11.44 15.71
N CYS A 70 0.77 -11.98 16.89
CA CYS A 70 1.60 -13.03 17.51
C CYS A 70 1.53 -14.37 16.76
N TRP A 71 0.47 -14.62 15.98
CA TRP A 71 0.32 -15.86 15.22
C TRP A 71 0.02 -15.63 13.73
N ASP A 72 -0.40 -14.44 13.35
CA ASP A 72 -0.66 -14.04 11.95
C ASP A 72 0.12 -12.77 11.62
N GLY A 73 1.39 -12.95 11.24
CA GLY A 73 2.27 -11.85 10.88
C GLY A 73 1.88 -11.13 9.58
N TYR A 74 0.97 -11.68 8.80
CA TYR A 74 0.47 -11.05 7.58
C TYR A 74 -0.75 -10.17 7.81
N ALA A 75 -1.31 -10.18 9.02
CA ALA A 75 -2.52 -9.43 9.37
C ALA A 75 -3.69 -9.69 8.39
N THR A 76 -3.87 -10.96 8.05
CA THR A 76 -5.01 -11.37 7.22
C THR A 76 -6.31 -11.31 8.04
N PRO A 77 -7.46 -10.99 7.47
CA PRO A 77 -7.72 -10.71 6.06
C PRO A 77 -7.58 -9.23 5.64
N SER A 78 -7.13 -8.34 6.52
CA SER A 78 -7.11 -6.89 6.25
C SER A 78 -6.35 -6.54 4.97
N ILE A 79 -5.19 -7.15 4.75
CA ILE A 79 -4.39 -6.90 3.54
C ILE A 79 -5.12 -7.33 2.27
N GLU A 80 -5.92 -8.38 2.33
CA GLU A 80 -6.71 -8.87 1.20
C GLU A 80 -7.83 -7.90 0.82
N HIS A 81 -8.21 -7.00 1.72
CA HIS A 81 -9.20 -5.94 1.49
C HIS A 81 -8.59 -4.57 1.19
N GLY A 82 -7.29 -4.52 0.91
CA GLY A 82 -6.60 -3.29 0.55
C GLY A 82 -6.14 -2.44 1.73
N VAL A 83 -6.17 -2.97 2.94
CA VAL A 83 -5.60 -2.30 4.12
C VAL A 83 -4.10 -2.54 4.15
N THR A 84 -3.31 -1.47 4.11
CA THR A 84 -1.84 -1.54 4.12
C THR A 84 -1.23 -1.05 5.42
N THR A 85 -2.00 -0.43 6.27
CA THR A 85 -1.55 0.09 7.57
C THR A 85 -2.65 -0.09 8.61
N VAL A 86 -2.28 -0.58 9.77
CA VAL A 86 -3.19 -0.71 10.92
C VAL A 86 -2.64 0.05 12.11
N VAL A 87 -3.53 0.64 12.90
CA VAL A 87 -3.20 1.24 14.18
C VAL A 87 -3.67 0.30 15.28
N THR A 88 -2.75 -0.12 16.12
CA THR A 88 -3.03 -0.99 17.27
C THR A 88 -3.19 -0.15 18.54
N GLY A 89 -3.75 -0.75 19.59
CA GLY A 89 -3.93 -0.07 20.87
C GLY A 89 -5.15 0.84 20.98
N ASN A 90 -5.94 0.98 19.91
CA ASN A 90 -7.12 1.85 19.89
C ASN A 90 -8.40 1.16 20.34
N CYS A 91 -8.32 -0.08 20.76
CA CYS A 91 -9.44 -0.83 21.37
C CYS A 91 -9.04 -1.29 22.76
N SER A 92 -10.00 -1.74 23.55
CA SER A 92 -9.82 -2.10 24.96
C SER A 92 -8.80 -3.21 25.22
N LEU A 93 -8.42 -3.97 24.21
CA LEU A 93 -7.44 -5.04 24.30
C LEU A 93 -6.16 -4.64 23.57
N SER A 94 -5.09 -4.40 24.31
CA SER A 94 -3.80 -3.99 23.74
C SER A 94 -2.65 -4.67 24.48
N LEU A 95 -1.56 -4.92 23.76
CA LEU A 95 -0.31 -5.41 24.29
C LEU A 95 0.74 -4.31 24.25
N ALA A 96 1.33 -4.01 25.39
CA ALA A 96 2.45 -3.07 25.47
C ALA A 96 3.64 -3.73 26.20
N PRO A 97 4.87 -3.51 25.75
CA PRO A 97 6.03 -3.99 26.47
C PRO A 97 6.16 -3.24 27.80
N ILE A 98 6.24 -3.98 28.88
CA ILE A 98 6.44 -3.43 30.24
C ILE A 98 7.86 -3.78 30.66
N ARG A 99 8.61 -2.78 31.10
CA ARG A 99 9.88 -3.01 31.80
C ARG A 99 9.61 -3.19 33.29
N ASN A 100 10.12 -4.29 33.84
CA ASN A 100 10.19 -4.50 35.29
C ASN A 100 11.32 -3.68 35.88
#